data_c2a675a8db4f446f53c6aea5dba3e613
#
_entry.id   c2a675a8db4f446f53c6aea5dba3e613
#
_cell.length_a   1.000
_cell.length_b   1.000
_cell.length_c   1.000
_cell.angle_alpha   90.00
_cell.angle_beta   90.00
_cell.angle_gamma   90.00
#
_symmetry.space_group_name_H-M   'P 1'
#
loop_
_entity.id
_entity.type
_entity.pdbx_description
1 polymer ?
#
loop_
_entity_poly.entity_id
_entity_poly.type
_entity_poly.pdbx_seq_one_letter_code
_entity_poly.pdbx_strand_id
1 'polypeptide(L)'
;MENLSVNPENYKILVVDDIATNVLLLKTILGKAGYRIVTATGGREALEKVESESPDLILLDIMMPDMNGYEVIERLKADERFCRIPVIFLSALHDSENIVKGFKMG
;
A
#
# COMPACT_ATOMS: atom_id res chain seq x y z
N MET A 1 0.29 8.12 -27.43
CA MET A 1 -0.11 7.96 -26.93
C MET A 1 -0.51 8.60 -26.22
N GLU A 2 -0.79 8.77 -26.14
CA GLU A 2 -1.10 9.22 -25.54
C GLU A 2 -1.70 9.22 -24.72
N ASN A 3 -2.44 9.42 -24.75
CA ASN A 3 -3.29 9.54 -23.89
C ASN A 3 -3.33 8.78 -22.86
N LEU A 4 -2.85 8.15 -22.78
CA LEU A 4 -2.46 7.31 -21.74
C LEU A 4 -1.76 8.03 -20.66
N SER A 5 -1.77 9.31 -20.75
CA SER A 5 -1.18 10.10 -19.72
C SER A 5 -2.10 10.04 -18.52
N VAL A 6 -1.54 9.55 -17.44
CA VAL A 6 -2.18 9.47 -16.16
C VAL A 6 -1.88 10.76 -15.43
N ASN A 7 -2.91 11.41 -14.90
CA ASN A 7 -2.71 12.55 -14.01
C ASN A 7 -2.47 12.00 -12.61
N PRO A 8 -1.23 12.03 -12.08
CA PRO A 8 -0.95 11.44 -10.77
C PRO A 8 -1.83 12.00 -9.66
N GLU A 9 -2.19 13.26 -9.74
CA GLU A 9 -3.03 13.89 -8.72
C GLU A 9 -4.43 13.28 -8.60
N ASN A 10 -4.85 12.51 -9.60
CA ASN A 10 -6.13 11.80 -9.56
C ASN A 10 -6.03 10.45 -8.88
N TYR A 11 -4.83 10.05 -8.48
CA TYR A 11 -4.60 8.74 -7.86
C TYR A 11 -4.10 8.91 -6.44
N LYS A 12 -4.66 8.12 -5.55
CA LYS A 12 -4.33 8.14 -4.14
C LYS A 12 -3.61 6.84 -3.77
N ILE A 13 -2.45 6.97 -3.16
CA ILE A 13 -1.64 5.82 -2.74
C ILE A 13 -1.59 5.80 -1.22
N LEU A 14 -1.94 4.66 -0.64
CA LEU A 14 -1.80 4.43 0.79
C LEU A 14 -0.46 3.73 1.04
N VAL A 15 0.39 4.34 1.85
CA VAL A 15 1.68 3.79 2.22
C VAL A 15 1.58 3.29 3.67
N VAL A 16 1.83 2.01 3.87
CA VAL A 16 1.70 1.38 5.18
C VAL A 16 3.04 0.77 5.60
N ASP A 17 3.63 1.30 6.65
CA ASP A 17 4.89 0.81 7.19
C ASP A 17 4.98 1.31 8.62
N ASP A 18 5.42 0.44 9.55
CA ASP A 18 5.54 0.82 10.95
C ASP A 18 6.80 1.65 11.24
N ILE A 19 7.69 1.76 10.27
CA ILE A 19 8.90 2.57 10.40
C ILE A 19 8.66 3.94 9.78
N ALA A 20 8.62 4.97 10.62
CA ALA A 20 8.24 6.32 10.19
C ALA A 20 9.15 6.87 9.10
N THR A 21 10.45 6.55 9.13
CA THR A 21 11.38 7.05 8.11
C THR A 21 11.08 6.46 6.74
N ASN A 22 10.64 5.19 6.69
CA ASN A 22 10.26 4.57 5.43
C ASN A 22 9.01 5.24 4.84
N VAL A 23 8.04 5.53 5.70
CA VAL A 23 6.82 6.21 5.29
C VAL A 23 7.15 7.59 4.73
N LEU A 24 8.00 8.33 5.44
CA LEU A 24 8.39 9.67 5.02
C LEU A 24 9.11 9.65 3.67
N LEU A 25 10.02 8.69 3.49
CA LEU A 25 10.78 8.56 2.24
C LEU A 25 9.84 8.31 1.06
N LEU A 26 8.94 7.35 1.20
CA LEU A 26 8.01 7.01 0.13
C LEU A 26 7.04 8.15 -0.14
N LYS A 27 6.55 8.78 0.92
CA LYS A 27 5.66 9.93 0.77
C LYS A 27 6.34 11.05 -0.02
N THR A 28 7.61 11.29 0.27
CA THR A 28 8.38 12.34 -0.41
C THR A 28 8.57 11.99 -1.90
N ILE A 29 9.02 10.76 -2.17
CA ILE A 29 9.29 10.34 -3.54
C ILE A 29 8.01 10.35 -4.39
N LEU A 30 6.96 9.74 -3.87
CA LEU A 30 5.70 9.63 -4.61
C LEU A 30 4.99 10.97 -4.70
N GLY A 31 5.10 11.78 -3.66
CA GLY A 31 4.52 13.12 -3.68
C GLY A 31 5.16 14.01 -4.73
N LYS A 32 6.48 13.87 -4.93
CA LYS A 32 7.18 14.60 -5.99
C LYS A 32 6.71 14.17 -7.38
N ALA A 33 6.27 12.92 -7.50
CA ALA A 33 5.72 12.43 -8.77
C ALA A 33 4.28 12.93 -8.99
N GLY A 34 3.69 13.58 -7.99
CA GLY A 34 2.38 14.18 -8.12
C GLY A 34 1.22 13.39 -7.51
N TYR A 35 1.48 12.20 -6.98
CA TYR A 35 0.42 11.37 -6.40
C TYR A 35 -0.05 11.93 -5.05
N ARG A 36 -1.32 11.69 -4.74
CA ARG A 36 -1.84 11.99 -3.40
C ARG A 36 -1.50 10.83 -2.49
N ILE A 37 -0.90 11.13 -1.34
CA ILE A 37 -0.37 10.11 -0.45
C ILE A 37 -1.12 10.15 0.88
N VAL A 38 -1.59 8.98 1.30
CA VAL A 38 -2.16 8.75 2.62
C VAL A 38 -1.23 7.75 3.30
N THR A 39 -1.02 7.87 4.59
CA THR A 39 -0.08 7.02 5.31
C THR A 39 -0.75 6.32 6.47
N ALA A 40 -0.22 5.14 6.81
CA ALA A 40 -0.62 4.39 8.00
C ALA A 40 0.62 3.73 8.58
N THR A 41 0.65 3.58 9.90
CA THR A 41 1.82 3.02 10.59
C THR A 41 1.57 1.63 11.14
N GLY A 42 0.45 1.03 10.79
CA GLY A 42 0.14 -0.33 11.22
C GLY A 42 -1.01 -0.88 10.42
N GLY A 43 -1.27 -2.18 10.58
CA GLY A 43 -2.29 -2.87 9.80
C GLY A 43 -3.70 -2.40 10.12
N ARG A 44 -3.99 -2.17 11.39
CA ARG A 44 -5.31 -1.71 11.79
C ARG A 44 -5.60 -0.32 11.21
N GLU A 45 -4.63 0.58 11.33
CA GLU A 45 -4.78 1.92 10.77
C GLU A 45 -4.92 1.85 9.25
N ALA A 46 -4.19 0.92 8.61
CA ALA A 46 -4.30 0.73 7.17
C ALA A 46 -5.72 0.39 6.76
N LEU A 47 -6.36 -0.54 7.47
CA LEU A 47 -7.73 -0.92 7.15
C LEU A 47 -8.70 0.24 7.33
N GLU A 48 -8.49 1.05 8.37
CA GLU A 48 -9.29 2.25 8.58
C GLU A 48 -9.12 3.25 7.45
N LYS A 49 -7.88 3.44 7.00
CA LYS A 49 -7.58 4.37 5.91
C LYS A 49 -8.14 3.88 4.57
N VAL A 50 -8.12 2.58 4.33
CA VAL A 50 -8.74 2.04 3.12
C VAL A 50 -10.22 2.41 3.09
N GLU A 51 -10.89 2.27 4.20
CA GLU A 51 -12.31 2.57 4.27
C GLU A 51 -12.59 4.07 4.13
N SER A 52 -11.80 4.91 4.81
CA SER A 52 -12.07 6.35 4.82
C SER A 52 -11.55 7.07 3.58
N GLU A 53 -10.48 6.56 2.96
CA GLU A 53 -9.77 7.27 1.88
C GLU A 53 -9.94 6.64 0.50
N SER A 54 -10.35 5.38 0.44
CA SER A 54 -10.54 4.66 -0.83
C SER A 54 -9.33 4.80 -1.75
N PRO A 55 -8.16 4.32 -1.33
CA PRO A 55 -6.95 4.47 -2.14
C PRO A 55 -7.03 3.65 -3.43
N ASP A 56 -6.26 4.07 -4.42
CA ASP A 56 -6.18 3.38 -5.70
C ASP A 56 -5.07 2.33 -5.72
N LEU A 57 -4.12 2.43 -4.80
CA LEU A 57 -2.99 1.51 -4.68
C LEU A 57 -2.55 1.50 -3.23
N ILE A 58 -2.13 0.34 -2.75
CA ILE A 58 -1.62 0.20 -1.38
C ILE A 58 -0.19 -0.34 -1.45
N LEU A 59 0.74 0.38 -0.82
CA LEU A 59 2.10 -0.10 -0.60
C LEU A 59 2.17 -0.55 0.85
N LEU A 60 2.42 -1.83 1.06
CA LEU A 60 2.15 -2.46 2.35
C LEU A 60 3.36 -3.22 2.86
N ASP A 61 3.82 -2.87 4.05
CA ASP A 61 4.86 -3.62 4.74
C ASP A 61 4.26 -4.93 5.27
N ILE A 62 5.06 -6.00 5.23
CA ILE A 62 4.62 -7.30 5.73
C ILE A 62 4.82 -7.38 7.24
N MET A 63 5.98 -6.91 7.72
CA MET A 63 6.38 -7.11 9.12
C MET A 63 5.96 -5.92 9.98
N MET A 64 4.77 -6.02 10.56
CA MET A 64 4.26 -4.97 11.45
C MET A 64 3.81 -5.61 12.77
N PRO A 65 4.00 -4.91 13.92
CA PRO A 65 3.74 -5.53 15.22
C PRO A 65 2.26 -5.80 15.53
N ASP A 66 1.35 -4.98 15.01
CA ASP A 66 -0.07 -5.14 15.36
C ASP A 66 -0.79 -6.15 14.47
N MET A 67 -0.43 -6.19 13.20
CA MET A 67 -1.09 -7.06 12.22
C MET A 67 -0.15 -7.13 11.01
N ASN A 68 0.26 -8.33 10.61
CA ASN A 68 1.18 -8.43 9.48
C ASN A 68 0.46 -8.15 8.16
N GLY A 69 1.25 -7.88 7.11
CA GLY A 69 0.70 -7.49 5.82
C GLY A 69 -0.18 -8.55 5.18
N TYR A 70 0.10 -9.82 5.43
CA TYR A 70 -0.73 -10.89 4.89
C TYR A 70 -2.13 -10.88 5.50
N GLU A 71 -2.24 -10.59 6.78
CA GLU A 71 -3.54 -10.45 7.43
C GLU A 71 -4.32 -9.27 6.86
N VAL A 72 -3.62 -8.16 6.58
CA VAL A 72 -4.26 -6.99 5.98
C VAL A 72 -4.84 -7.36 4.63
N ILE A 73 -4.04 -8.03 3.78
CA ILE A 73 -4.52 -8.36 2.43
C ILE A 73 -5.65 -9.38 2.47
N GLU A 74 -5.63 -10.32 3.42
CA GLU A 74 -6.74 -11.26 3.58
C GLU A 74 -8.04 -10.53 3.86
N ARG A 75 -8.01 -9.54 4.74
CA ARG A 75 -9.20 -8.78 5.08
C ARG A 75 -9.69 -7.95 3.90
N LEU A 76 -8.76 -7.38 3.14
CA LEU A 76 -9.12 -6.60 1.95
C LEU A 76 -9.75 -7.48 0.88
N LYS A 77 -9.16 -8.65 0.64
CA LYS A 77 -9.69 -9.57 -0.37
C LYS A 77 -11.04 -10.14 0.00
N ALA A 78 -11.36 -10.20 1.28
CA ALA A 78 -12.65 -10.70 1.76
C ALA A 78 -13.76 -9.66 1.65
N ASP A 79 -13.42 -8.40 1.37
CA ASP A 79 -14.39 -7.31 1.32
C ASP A 79 -14.60 -6.89 -0.13
N GLU A 80 -15.83 -7.00 -0.61
CA GLU A 80 -16.16 -6.68 -2.00
C GLU A 80 -15.82 -5.25 -2.38
N ARG A 81 -15.85 -4.34 -1.42
CA ARG A 81 -15.55 -2.92 -1.68
C ARG A 81 -14.08 -2.70 -1.99
N PHE A 82 -13.19 -3.56 -1.48
CA PHE A 82 -11.74 -3.31 -1.51
C PHE A 82 -10.93 -4.41 -2.20
N CYS A 83 -11.55 -5.52 -2.55
CA CYS A 83 -10.81 -6.70 -3.03
C CYS A 83 -10.06 -6.45 -4.33
N ARG A 84 -10.40 -5.41 -5.06
CA ARG A 84 -9.75 -5.09 -6.34
C ARG A 84 -8.64 -4.07 -6.24
N ILE A 85 -8.42 -3.48 -5.06
CA ILE A 85 -7.34 -2.51 -4.89
C ILE A 85 -6.01 -3.24 -5.00
N PRO A 86 -5.12 -2.83 -5.92
CA PRO A 86 -3.80 -3.48 -6.04
C PRO A 86 -2.97 -3.22 -4.80
N VAL A 87 -2.22 -4.24 -4.37
CA VAL A 87 -1.36 -4.15 -3.20
C VAL A 87 0.04 -4.59 -3.61
N ILE A 88 1.04 -3.79 -3.26
CA ILE A 88 2.45 -4.12 -3.47
C ILE A 88 3.11 -4.21 -2.10
N PHE A 89 3.80 -5.33 -1.84
CA PHE A 89 4.49 -5.51 -0.56
C PHE A 89 5.84 -4.82 -0.57
N LEU A 90 6.06 -3.94 0.41
CA LEU A 90 7.31 -3.20 0.53
C LEU A 90 8.46 -4.08 1.04
N SER A 91 8.17 -4.96 1.98
CA SER A 91 9.18 -5.84 2.57
C SER A 91 9.80 -6.78 1.54
N ALA A 92 9.09 -7.04 0.46
CA ALA A 92 9.58 -7.89 -0.60
C ALA A 92 10.84 -7.34 -1.27
N LEU A 93 11.10 -6.05 -1.11
CA LEU A 93 12.28 -5.42 -1.68
C LEU A 93 13.58 -5.86 -1.00
N HIS A 94 13.49 -6.45 0.19
CA HIS A 94 14.64 -6.82 1.00
C HIS A 94 14.89 -8.31 1.10
N ASP A 95 13.96 -9.14 0.65
CA ASP A 95 14.04 -10.59 0.83
C ASP A 95 13.36 -11.28 -0.35
N SER A 96 14.14 -12.08 -1.09
CA SER A 96 13.63 -12.74 -2.29
C SER A 96 12.51 -13.74 -1.99
N GLU A 97 12.53 -14.39 -0.84
CA GLU A 97 11.45 -15.29 -0.45
C GLU A 97 10.15 -14.51 -0.25
N ASN A 98 10.25 -13.35 0.38
CA ASN A 98 9.10 -12.49 0.57
C ASN A 98 8.58 -11.93 -0.75
N ILE A 99 9.47 -11.65 -1.70
CA ILE A 99 9.06 -11.20 -3.01
C ILE A 99 8.18 -12.25 -3.70
N VAL A 100 8.65 -13.51 -3.69
CA VAL A 100 7.90 -14.61 -4.32
C VAL A 100 6.57 -14.81 -3.59
N LYS A 101 6.60 -14.81 -2.27
CA LYS A 101 5.40 -15.01 -1.47
C LYS A 101 4.42 -13.87 -1.67
N GLY A 102 4.92 -12.64 -1.77
CA GLY A 102 4.09 -11.47 -2.02
C GLY A 102 3.36 -11.56 -3.35
N PHE A 103 4.03 -11.99 -4.40
CA PHE A 103 3.41 -12.17 -5.70
C PHE A 103 2.30 -13.21 -5.66
N LYS A 104 2.48 -14.29 -4.90
CA LYS A 104 1.46 -15.32 -4.77
C LYS A 104 0.24 -14.82 -4.01
N MET A 105 0.45 -13.95 -3.04
CA MET A 105 -0.63 -13.40 -2.23
C MET A 105 -1.34 -12.25 -2.93
N GLY A 106 -0.57 -11.45 -3.60
CA GLY A 106 -1.07 -10.24 -4.21
C GLY A 106 -1.53 -10.39 -5.61
#